data_b2e4e65a139379b6f5c9414a857a9f07
#
_entry.id   b2e4e65a139379b6f5c9414a857a9f07
#
_cell.length_a   1.000
_cell.length_b   1.000
_cell.length_c   1.000
_cell.angle_alpha   90.00
_cell.angle_beta   90.00
_cell.angle_gamma   90.00
#
_symmetry.space_group_name_H-M   'P 1'
#
loop_
_entity.id
_entity.type
_entity.pdbx_description
1 polymer ?
#
loop_
_entity_poly.entity_id
_entity_poly.type
_entity_poly.pdbx_seq_one_letter_code
_entity_poly.pdbx_strand_id
1 'polypeptide(L)'
;EACKYIFNLLDKYNIKYVCAYNARFDSKALNNTMKYITHGKYKYYFHYNQVVWLDTMKAVNQVIATQKKYGKYCINNGYMTNHKTPRPQVKAEVVYRYLIGDNAFIESHTALSDSEIETFILSECFRKHKKMDIRLYKNEG
;
A
#
# COMPACT_ATOMS: atom_id res chain seq x y z
N GLU A 1 1.66 25.13 0.69
CA GLU A 1 0.21 25.09 0.35
C GLU A 1 -0.32 23.67 0.25
N ALA A 2 0.38 22.73 -0.43
CA ALA A 2 -0.06 21.34 -0.54
C ALA A 2 -0.26 20.67 0.83
N CYS A 3 0.62 20.91 1.79
CA CYS A 3 0.47 20.40 3.16
C CYS A 3 -0.81 20.89 3.83
N LYS A 4 -1.13 22.18 3.72
CA LYS A 4 -2.37 22.75 4.27
C LYS A 4 -3.60 22.11 3.65
N TYR A 5 -3.58 21.89 2.36
CA TYR A 5 -4.67 21.23 1.64
C TYR A 5 -4.91 19.80 2.17
N ILE A 6 -3.83 19.03 2.32
CA ILE A 6 -3.91 17.66 2.83
C ILE A 6 -4.42 17.64 4.28
N PHE A 7 -3.90 18.49 5.15
CA PHE A 7 -4.35 18.57 6.54
C PHE A 7 -5.83 19.01 6.64
N ASN A 8 -6.27 19.93 5.79
CA ASN A 8 -7.68 20.31 5.70
C ASN A 8 -8.57 19.14 5.27
N LEU A 9 -8.12 18.28 4.35
CA LEU A 9 -8.85 17.07 3.97
C LEU A 9 -8.95 16.08 5.12
N LEU A 10 -7.87 15.87 5.88
CA LEU A 10 -7.87 15.00 7.06
C LEU A 10 -8.93 15.45 8.07
N ASP A 11 -8.98 16.75 8.34
CA ASP A 11 -9.94 17.33 9.30
C ASP A 11 -11.37 17.26 8.75
N LYS A 12 -11.58 17.69 7.51
CA LYS A 12 -12.90 17.74 6.87
C LYS A 12 -13.59 16.37 6.85
N TYR A 13 -12.86 15.32 6.55
CA TYR A 13 -13.40 13.96 6.44
C TYR A 13 -13.11 13.09 7.66
N ASN A 14 -12.53 13.65 8.71
CA ASN A 14 -12.15 12.94 9.93
C ASN A 14 -11.33 11.66 9.64
N ILE A 15 -10.33 11.79 8.78
CA ILE A 15 -9.50 10.68 8.33
C ILE A 15 -8.58 10.23 9.46
N LYS A 16 -8.61 8.94 9.78
CA LYS A 16 -7.77 8.32 10.81
C LYS A 16 -6.69 7.39 10.24
N TYR A 17 -6.88 6.93 9.01
CA TYR A 17 -6.01 5.95 8.37
C TYR A 17 -5.51 6.48 7.03
N VAL A 18 -4.22 6.29 6.78
CA VAL A 18 -3.59 6.54 5.48
C VAL A 18 -3.02 5.22 4.98
N CYS A 19 -3.41 4.82 3.79
CA CYS A 19 -3.00 3.57 3.19
C CYS A 19 -2.08 3.80 2.01
N ALA A 20 -1.09 2.94 1.85
CA ALA A 20 -0.24 2.92 0.67
C ALA A 20 0.28 1.50 0.42
N TYR A 21 0.65 1.22 -0.82
CA TYR A 21 1.30 -0.03 -1.19
C TYR A 21 2.80 0.08 -0.94
N ASN A 22 3.34 -0.73 -0.03
CA ASN A 22 4.69 -0.55 0.51
C ASN A 22 4.83 0.79 1.28
N ALA A 23 3.94 1.00 2.22
CA ALA A 23 3.75 2.28 2.94
C ALA A 23 5.02 2.82 3.63
N ARG A 24 6.00 1.96 3.90
CA ARG A 24 7.30 2.40 4.45
C ARG A 24 8.01 3.38 3.52
N PHE A 25 7.92 3.15 2.22
CA PHE A 25 8.49 4.05 1.21
C PHE A 25 7.79 5.42 1.23
N ASP A 26 6.47 5.43 1.20
CA ASP A 26 5.67 6.66 1.16
C ASP A 26 5.80 7.46 2.46
N SER A 27 5.75 6.79 3.60
CA SER A 27 5.94 7.42 4.90
C SER A 27 7.32 8.09 5.00
N LYS A 28 8.37 7.40 4.56
CA LYS A 28 9.74 7.93 4.55
C LYS A 28 9.88 9.12 3.60
N ALA A 29 9.29 9.06 2.41
CA ALA A 29 9.32 10.14 1.44
C ALA A 29 8.62 11.40 1.98
N LEU A 30 7.45 11.26 2.56
CA LEU A 30 6.72 12.37 3.18
C LEU A 30 7.47 12.97 4.37
N ASN A 31 8.05 12.14 5.22
CA ASN A 31 8.86 12.63 6.35
C ASN A 31 10.10 13.39 5.89
N ASN A 32 10.77 12.93 4.84
CA ASN A 32 11.90 13.64 4.24
C ASN A 32 11.46 14.99 3.64
N THR A 33 10.31 15.02 2.98
CA THR A 33 9.71 16.27 2.46
C THR A 33 9.44 17.26 3.60
N MET A 34 8.86 16.80 4.70
CA MET A 34 8.60 17.67 5.86
C MET A 34 9.90 18.25 6.45
N LYS A 35 10.92 17.41 6.61
CA LYS A 35 12.24 17.88 7.06
C LYS A 35 12.82 18.95 6.14
N TYR A 36 12.71 18.74 4.84
CA TYR A 36 13.22 19.65 3.84
C TYR A 36 12.52 21.02 3.87
N ILE A 37 11.18 21.04 3.80
CA ILE A 37 10.40 22.28 3.74
C ILE A 37 10.40 23.07 5.06
N THR A 38 10.69 22.41 6.18
CA THR A 38 10.74 23.03 7.51
C THR A 38 12.16 23.25 8.03
N HIS A 39 13.16 23.07 7.18
CA HIS A 39 14.59 23.15 7.57
C HIS A 39 14.93 22.31 8.81
N GLY A 40 14.35 21.10 8.90
CA GLY A 40 14.58 20.17 9.99
C GLY A 40 13.76 20.43 11.25
N LYS A 41 12.89 21.45 11.27
CA LYS A 41 12.05 21.76 12.43
C LYS A 41 11.09 20.63 12.78
N TYR A 42 10.47 20.01 11.77
CA TYR A 42 9.57 18.89 11.93
C TYR A 42 10.13 17.63 11.24
N LYS A 43 10.06 16.50 11.93
CA LYS A 43 10.58 15.20 11.46
C LYS A 43 9.53 14.36 10.74
N TYR A 44 8.26 14.55 11.07
CA TYR A 44 7.16 13.71 10.61
C TYR A 44 6.13 14.55 9.85
N TYR A 45 5.70 14.04 8.69
CA TYR A 45 4.65 14.66 7.90
C TYR A 45 3.30 14.52 8.61
N PHE A 46 2.93 13.30 8.95
CA PHE A 46 1.79 13.01 9.81
C PHE A 46 2.28 12.61 11.21
N HIS A 47 1.75 13.27 12.23
CA HIS A 47 2.03 12.87 13.60
C HIS A 47 1.30 11.56 13.91
N TYR A 48 1.90 10.69 14.71
CA TYR A 48 1.31 9.39 15.06
C TYR A 48 -0.08 9.48 15.73
N ASN A 49 -0.40 10.63 16.35
CA ASN A 49 -1.72 10.90 16.92
C ASN A 49 -2.75 11.35 15.87
N GLN A 50 -2.32 11.72 14.67
CA GLN A 50 -3.23 12.20 13.62
C GLN A 50 -3.74 11.05 12.75
N VAL A 51 -2.83 10.22 12.27
CA VAL A 51 -3.17 9.11 11.36
C VAL A 51 -2.38 7.86 11.71
N VAL A 52 -2.99 6.73 11.41
CA VAL A 52 -2.34 5.41 11.45
C VAL A 52 -2.02 4.99 10.03
N TRP A 53 -0.76 4.65 9.76
CA TRP A 53 -0.34 4.11 8.48
C TRP A 53 -0.70 2.65 8.34
N LEU A 54 -1.37 2.31 7.23
CA LEU A 54 -1.68 0.95 6.83
C LEU A 54 -0.93 0.59 5.55
N ASP A 55 -0.38 -0.60 5.51
CA ASP A 55 0.37 -1.10 4.36
C ASP A 55 -0.43 -2.16 3.60
N THR A 56 -0.93 -1.81 2.43
CA THR A 56 -1.70 -2.71 1.56
C THR A 56 -0.86 -3.92 1.12
N MET A 57 0.46 -3.76 0.93
CA MET A 57 1.32 -4.89 0.59
C MET A 57 1.40 -5.92 1.72
N LYS A 58 1.32 -5.51 2.99
CA LYS A 58 1.19 -6.45 4.12
C LYS A 58 -0.10 -7.25 4.05
N ALA A 59 -1.20 -6.62 3.66
CA ALA A 59 -2.47 -7.31 3.45
C ALA A 59 -2.36 -8.36 2.35
N VAL A 60 -1.75 -8.01 1.22
CA VAL A 60 -1.48 -8.93 0.11
C VAL A 60 -0.66 -10.13 0.58
N ASN A 61 0.42 -9.89 1.31
CA ASN A 61 1.29 -10.95 1.81
C ASN A 61 0.55 -11.90 2.77
N GLN A 62 -0.39 -11.41 3.56
CA GLN A 62 -1.14 -12.23 4.52
C GLN A 62 -2.33 -12.97 3.91
N VAL A 63 -2.97 -12.39 2.90
CA VAL A 63 -4.25 -12.89 2.37
C VAL A 63 -4.11 -13.50 0.98
N ILE A 64 -3.44 -12.83 0.05
CA ILE A 64 -3.39 -13.23 -1.36
C ILE A 64 -2.17 -14.12 -1.64
N ALA A 65 -0.99 -13.69 -1.22
CA ALA A 65 0.25 -14.41 -1.51
C ALA A 65 0.33 -15.79 -0.84
N THR A 66 -0.47 -16.03 0.20
CA THR A 66 -0.60 -17.34 0.86
C THR A 66 -1.53 -18.33 0.15
N GLN A 67 -2.30 -17.85 -0.85
CA GLN A 67 -3.21 -18.72 -1.60
C GLN A 67 -2.46 -19.58 -2.61
N LYS A 68 -2.76 -20.87 -2.61
CA LYS A 68 -2.18 -21.82 -3.61
C LYS A 68 -2.50 -21.41 -5.05
N LYS A 69 -3.71 -20.87 -5.29
CA LYS A 69 -4.11 -20.36 -6.61
C LYS A 69 -3.21 -19.22 -7.08
N TYR A 70 -2.87 -18.30 -6.20
CA TYR A 70 -1.98 -17.20 -6.53
C TYR A 70 -0.57 -17.68 -6.87
N GLY A 71 -0.04 -18.62 -6.10
CA GLY A 71 1.25 -19.24 -6.40
C GLY A 71 1.28 -19.90 -7.78
N LYS A 72 0.26 -20.69 -8.12
CA LYS A 72 0.12 -21.30 -9.45
C LYS A 72 -0.01 -20.26 -10.56
N TYR A 73 -0.80 -19.22 -10.34
CA TYR A 73 -0.94 -18.11 -11.27
C TYR A 73 0.41 -17.45 -11.57
N CYS A 74 1.20 -17.15 -10.54
CA CYS A 74 2.52 -16.55 -10.71
C CYS A 74 3.50 -17.46 -11.45
N ILE A 75 3.51 -18.74 -11.14
CA ILE A 75 4.35 -19.74 -11.85
C ILE A 75 3.97 -19.80 -13.33
N ASN A 76 2.67 -19.90 -13.62
CA ASN A 76 2.18 -20.08 -15.00
C ASN A 76 2.39 -18.83 -15.87
N ASN A 77 2.48 -17.63 -15.27
CA ASN A 77 2.59 -16.37 -15.99
C ASN A 77 3.97 -15.72 -15.88
N GLY A 78 4.94 -16.38 -15.26
CA GLY A 78 6.29 -15.84 -15.13
C GLY A 78 6.43 -14.73 -14.10
N TYR A 79 5.57 -14.67 -13.10
CA TYR A 79 5.55 -13.64 -12.05
C TYR A 79 6.21 -14.12 -10.75
N MET A 80 7.28 -14.88 -10.87
CA MET A 80 8.10 -15.28 -9.73
C MET A 80 9.29 -14.32 -9.56
N THR A 81 9.74 -14.14 -8.31
CA THR A 81 10.94 -13.34 -8.04
C THR A 81 12.18 -14.03 -8.56
N ASN A 82 13.20 -13.25 -8.95
CA ASN A 82 14.48 -13.76 -9.43
C ASN A 82 15.48 -13.92 -8.27
N HIS A 83 15.09 -14.70 -7.26
CA HIS A 83 15.93 -15.01 -6.09
C HIS A 83 16.34 -16.48 -6.09
N LYS A 84 17.34 -16.82 -5.27
CA LYS A 84 17.79 -18.19 -5.06
C LYS A 84 16.65 -19.14 -4.66
N THR A 85 15.70 -18.61 -3.85
CA THR A 85 14.42 -19.26 -3.55
C THR A 85 13.31 -18.41 -4.13
N PRO A 86 12.80 -18.72 -5.35
CA PRO A 86 11.76 -17.92 -5.99
C PRO A 86 10.47 -17.88 -5.16
N ARG A 87 9.84 -16.71 -5.14
CA ARG A 87 8.53 -16.47 -4.50
C ARG A 87 7.59 -15.79 -5.48
N PRO A 88 6.27 -15.92 -5.31
CA PRO A 88 5.32 -15.12 -6.07
C PRO A 88 5.59 -13.61 -5.88
N GLN A 89 5.61 -12.87 -6.98
CA GLN A 89 5.71 -11.41 -6.92
C GLN A 89 4.46 -10.83 -6.27
N VAL A 90 4.65 -9.75 -5.51
CA VAL A 90 3.54 -9.04 -4.85
C VAL A 90 3.41 -7.60 -5.34
N LYS A 91 3.88 -7.31 -6.56
CA LYS A 91 3.66 -6.02 -7.22
C LYS A 91 2.17 -5.77 -7.39
N ALA A 92 1.73 -4.53 -7.16
CA ALA A 92 0.33 -4.16 -7.24
C ALA A 92 -0.31 -4.54 -8.59
N GLU A 93 0.38 -4.30 -9.70
CA GLU A 93 -0.10 -4.65 -11.04
C GLU A 93 -0.32 -6.17 -11.21
N VAL A 94 0.60 -6.99 -10.73
CA VAL A 94 0.48 -8.47 -10.79
C VAL A 94 -0.70 -8.95 -9.96
N VAL A 95 -0.83 -8.44 -8.74
CA VAL A 95 -1.95 -8.76 -7.84
C VAL A 95 -3.28 -8.34 -8.44
N TYR A 96 -3.34 -7.15 -9.02
CA TYR A 96 -4.54 -6.62 -9.65
C TYR A 96 -4.97 -7.47 -10.85
N ARG A 97 -4.03 -7.86 -11.74
CA ARG A 97 -4.30 -8.79 -12.86
C ARG A 97 -4.91 -10.10 -12.38
N TYR A 98 -4.36 -10.65 -11.31
CA TYR A 98 -4.89 -11.88 -10.71
C TYR A 98 -6.32 -11.70 -10.20
N LEU A 99 -6.59 -10.60 -9.52
CA LEU A 99 -7.89 -10.34 -8.90
C LEU A 99 -9.00 -10.08 -9.94
N ILE A 100 -8.67 -9.39 -11.02
CA ILE A 100 -9.65 -9.10 -12.10
C ILE A 100 -9.69 -10.17 -13.18
N GLY A 101 -8.73 -11.11 -13.19
CA GLY A 101 -8.66 -12.15 -14.21
C GLY A 101 -8.24 -11.66 -15.60
N ASP A 102 -7.49 -10.57 -15.68
CA ASP A 102 -7.03 -9.97 -16.94
C ASP A 102 -5.50 -9.76 -16.94
N ASN A 103 -4.79 -10.68 -17.60
CA ASN A 103 -3.33 -10.59 -17.72
C ASN A 103 -2.84 -9.54 -18.72
N ALA A 104 -3.74 -9.00 -19.55
CA ALA A 104 -3.41 -7.96 -20.51
C ALA A 104 -3.47 -6.55 -19.91
N PHE A 105 -3.99 -6.41 -18.69
CA PHE A 105 -4.07 -5.12 -18.02
C PHE A 105 -2.67 -4.51 -17.85
N ILE A 106 -2.56 -3.23 -18.19
CA ILE A 106 -1.34 -2.42 -18.02
C ILE A 106 -1.67 -1.22 -17.17
N GLU A 107 -0.90 -1.03 -16.11
CA GLU A 107 -1.04 0.11 -15.21
C GLU A 107 -0.65 1.42 -15.91
N SER A 108 -1.48 2.45 -15.78
CA SER A 108 -1.23 3.75 -16.44
C SER A 108 -0.18 4.61 -15.72
N HIS A 109 0.26 4.20 -14.54
CA HIS A 109 1.26 4.91 -13.72
C HIS A 109 0.91 6.36 -13.39
N THR A 110 -0.38 6.65 -13.28
CA THR A 110 -0.86 7.92 -12.73
C THR A 110 -1.19 7.73 -11.24
N ALA A 111 -0.98 8.77 -10.43
CA ALA A 111 -1.26 8.70 -9.00
C ALA A 111 -2.71 8.30 -8.69
N LEU A 112 -3.68 8.80 -9.46
CA LEU A 112 -5.08 8.45 -9.30
C LEU A 112 -5.33 6.97 -9.64
N SER A 113 -4.83 6.50 -10.77
CA SER A 113 -4.98 5.10 -11.20
C SER A 113 -4.33 4.15 -10.20
N ASP A 114 -3.13 4.46 -9.73
CA ASP A 114 -2.43 3.65 -8.74
C ASP A 114 -3.22 3.58 -7.43
N SER A 115 -3.77 4.70 -6.97
CA SER A 115 -4.62 4.75 -5.77
C SER A 115 -5.91 3.94 -5.92
N GLU A 116 -6.54 3.94 -7.09
CA GLU A 116 -7.74 3.15 -7.38
C GLU A 116 -7.43 1.64 -7.36
N ILE A 117 -6.31 1.23 -7.97
CA ILE A 117 -5.84 -0.16 -7.98
C ILE A 117 -5.55 -0.62 -6.56
N GLU A 118 -4.81 0.16 -5.80
CA GLU A 118 -4.43 -0.17 -4.42
C GLU A 118 -5.66 -0.24 -3.51
N THR A 119 -6.63 0.65 -3.68
CA THR A 119 -7.90 0.63 -2.96
C THR A 119 -8.70 -0.63 -3.27
N PHE A 120 -8.77 -1.03 -4.54
CA PHE A 120 -9.43 -2.27 -4.95
C PHE A 120 -8.77 -3.49 -4.30
N ILE A 121 -7.44 -3.58 -4.35
CA ILE A 121 -6.67 -4.68 -3.75
C ILE A 121 -6.95 -4.77 -2.24
N LEU A 122 -6.88 -3.64 -1.53
CA LEU A 122 -7.13 -3.61 -0.08
C LEU A 122 -8.56 -4.03 0.25
N SER A 123 -9.53 -3.57 -0.52
CA SER A 123 -10.94 -3.95 -0.36
C SER A 123 -11.15 -5.46 -0.52
N GLU A 124 -10.49 -6.07 -1.52
CA GLU A 124 -10.54 -7.51 -1.73
C GLU A 124 -9.89 -8.30 -0.58
N CYS A 125 -8.79 -7.79 -0.02
CA CYS A 125 -8.16 -8.39 1.15
C CYS A 125 -9.09 -8.37 2.37
N PHE A 126 -9.74 -7.25 2.66
CA PHE A 126 -10.72 -7.14 3.75
C PHE A 126 -11.91 -8.07 3.54
N ARG A 127 -12.38 -8.21 2.32
CA ARG A 127 -13.50 -9.08 2.00
C ARG A 127 -13.18 -10.56 2.20
N LYS A 128 -11.94 -10.97 1.95
CA LYS A 128 -11.50 -12.37 2.05
C LYS A 128 -11.00 -12.77 3.43
N HIS A 129 -10.53 -11.83 4.22
CA HIS A 129 -9.93 -12.11 5.51
C HIS A 129 -10.34 -11.08 6.57
N LYS A 130 -10.88 -11.56 7.69
CA LYS A 130 -11.44 -10.70 8.74
C LYS A 130 -10.40 -10.10 9.67
N LYS A 131 -9.22 -10.71 9.81
CA LYS A 131 -8.13 -10.23 10.66
C LYS A 131 -6.84 -10.10 9.85
N MET A 132 -6.26 -8.90 9.84
CA MET A 132 -4.98 -8.63 9.22
C MET A 132 -4.18 -7.68 10.11
N ASP A 133 -2.90 -7.93 10.27
CA ASP A 133 -1.97 -6.99 10.90
C ASP A 133 -1.27 -6.19 9.80
N ILE A 134 -1.89 -5.08 9.40
CA ILE A 134 -1.44 -4.26 8.28
C ILE A 134 -0.91 -2.89 8.69
N ARG A 135 -0.84 -2.60 9.99
CA ARG A 135 -0.20 -1.37 10.47
C ARG A 135 1.27 -1.36 10.10
N LEU A 136 1.74 -0.22 9.61
CA LEU A 136 3.16 -0.03 9.29
C LEU A 136 4.00 -0.09 10.57
N TYR A 137 3.53 0.54 11.65
CA TYR A 137 4.17 0.58 12.95
C TYR A 137 3.26 -0.10 13.99
N LYS A 138 3.79 -1.10 14.70
CA LYS A 138 2.99 -1.93 15.62
C LYS A 138 2.69 -1.27 16.97
N ASN A 139 3.53 -0.36 17.41
CA ASN A 139 3.53 0.21 18.76
C ASN A 139 2.98 1.64 18.85
N GLU A 140 2.33 2.12 17.81
CA GLU A 140 1.65 3.41 17.82
C GLU A 140 0.22 3.19 18.30
N GLY A 141 0.11 3.13 19.59
CA GLY A 141 -1.16 2.88 20.26
C GLY A 141 -1.98 4.08 20.44
#